data_8be065d8467124f682f331cf01e55129
#
_entry.id   8be065d8467124f682f331cf01e55129
#
_cell.length_a   1.000
_cell.length_b   1.000
_cell.length_c   1.000
_cell.angle_alpha   90.00
_cell.angle_beta   90.00
_cell.angle_gamma   90.00
#
_symmetry.space_group_name_H-M   'P 1'
#
loop_
_entity.id
_entity.type
_entity.pdbx_description
1 polymer ?
#
loop_
_entity_poly.entity_id
_entity_poly.type
_entity_poly.pdbx_seq_one_letter_code
_entity_poly.pdbx_strand_id
1 'polypeptide(L)'
;MKVQNKTSKFYIPQFKLDSGELLENVEIAYTTYGTLSEKGDNAVLIFHALTGSHMLAGNYSQEENPEIPWNDELEIGWWDEFVGVNKLIDTEKYFVVCANYLGGCYGTTGPNSIAVSYTHLTLPTIDP
;
A
#
# COMPACT_ATOMS: atom_id res chain seq x y z
N MET A 1 -1.14 6.75 -22.68
CA MET A 1 -2.33 6.45 -21.85
C MET A 1 -1.90 6.35 -20.40
N LYS A 2 -2.59 7.02 -19.51
CA LYS A 2 -2.26 6.97 -18.08
C LYS A 2 -2.70 5.63 -17.50
N VAL A 3 -1.88 5.05 -16.62
CA VAL A 3 -2.27 3.87 -15.87
C VAL A 3 -3.42 4.23 -14.93
N GLN A 4 -4.47 3.40 -14.93
CA GLN A 4 -5.58 3.57 -13.99
C GLN A 4 -5.22 2.88 -12.68
N ASN A 5 -5.15 3.67 -11.63
CA ASN A 5 -4.91 3.16 -10.29
C ASN A 5 -6.16 3.32 -9.42
N LYS A 6 -6.31 2.43 -8.47
CA LYS A 6 -7.37 2.52 -7.46
C LYS A 6 -6.77 2.22 -6.10
N THR A 7 -6.75 3.24 -5.23
CA THR A 7 -6.31 3.10 -3.85
C THR A 7 -7.50 2.78 -2.96
N SER A 8 -7.34 1.77 -2.12
CA SER A 8 -8.37 1.30 -1.21
C SER A 8 -7.74 0.91 0.12
N LYS A 9 -8.59 0.66 1.12
CA LYS A 9 -8.14 0.14 2.41
C LYS A 9 -8.78 -1.20 2.68
N PHE A 10 -7.99 -2.15 3.11
CA PHE A 10 -8.43 -3.45 3.58
C PHE A 10 -8.50 -3.41 5.10
N TYR A 11 -9.65 -3.73 5.67
CA TYR A 11 -9.89 -3.66 7.10
C TYR A 11 -9.79 -5.03 7.74
N ILE A 12 -8.96 -5.13 8.78
CA ILE A 12 -8.80 -6.34 9.59
C ILE A 12 -9.26 -6.01 11.01
N PRO A 13 -10.41 -6.55 11.47
CA PRO A 13 -10.93 -6.25 12.82
C PRO A 13 -9.97 -6.60 13.94
N GLN A 14 -9.27 -7.73 13.78
CA GLN A 14 -8.30 -8.23 14.74
C GLN A 14 -7.15 -8.92 14.03
N PHE A 15 -5.92 -8.49 14.32
CA PHE A 15 -4.72 -9.08 13.76
C PHE A 15 -3.79 -9.52 14.89
N LYS A 16 -3.44 -10.80 14.90
CA LYS A 16 -2.54 -11.36 15.91
C LYS A 16 -1.10 -11.29 15.45
N LEU A 17 -0.26 -10.62 16.23
CA LEU A 17 1.16 -10.58 15.99
C LEU A 17 1.82 -11.90 16.41
N ASP A 18 3.03 -12.14 15.90
CA ASP A 18 3.81 -13.32 16.27
C ASP A 18 4.12 -13.37 17.79
N SER A 19 4.20 -12.21 18.43
CA SER A 19 4.35 -12.09 19.89
C SER A 19 3.12 -12.59 20.68
N GLY A 20 1.99 -12.78 20.00
CA GLY A 20 0.71 -13.10 20.63
C GLY A 20 -0.16 -11.89 20.94
N GLU A 21 0.36 -10.67 20.80
CA GLU A 21 -0.43 -9.47 20.97
C GLU A 21 -1.46 -9.30 19.84
N LEU A 22 -2.59 -8.72 20.17
CA LEU A 22 -3.68 -8.45 19.23
C LEU A 22 -3.71 -6.97 18.91
N LEU A 23 -3.73 -6.68 17.61
CA LEU A 23 -4.02 -5.33 17.10
C LEU A 23 -5.47 -5.29 16.65
N GLU A 24 -6.17 -4.25 17.06
CA GLU A 24 -7.57 -4.05 16.69
C GLU A 24 -7.68 -2.97 15.60
N ASN A 25 -8.67 -3.14 14.73
CA ASN A 25 -9.00 -2.13 13.70
C ASN A 25 -7.83 -1.78 12.81
N VAL A 26 -7.15 -2.81 12.30
CA VAL A 26 -6.03 -2.63 11.38
C VAL A 26 -6.54 -2.28 9.99
N GLU A 27 -5.98 -1.24 9.40
CA GLU A 27 -6.25 -0.86 8.02
C GLU A 27 -4.97 -1.01 7.19
N ILE A 28 -5.10 -1.64 6.02
CA ILE A 28 -4.00 -1.79 5.07
C ILE A 28 -4.35 -0.99 3.82
N ALA A 29 -3.57 0.06 3.56
CA ALA A 29 -3.71 0.83 2.32
C ALA A 29 -3.04 0.08 1.18
N TYR A 30 -3.72 -0.06 0.06
CA TYR A 30 -3.18 -0.72 -1.12
C TYR A 30 -3.69 -0.04 -2.39
N THR A 31 -2.93 -0.19 -3.46
CA THR A 31 -3.32 0.29 -4.77
C THR A 31 -3.34 -0.87 -5.76
N THR A 32 -4.35 -0.88 -6.62
CA THR A 32 -4.46 -1.87 -7.69
C THR A 32 -4.37 -1.18 -9.06
N TYR A 33 -3.86 -1.92 -10.02
CA TYR A 33 -3.68 -1.48 -11.41
C TYR A 33 -4.14 -2.60 -12.33
N GLY A 34 -4.91 -2.24 -13.36
CA GLY A 34 -5.43 -3.23 -14.29
C GLY A 34 -6.68 -3.94 -13.76
N THR A 35 -7.00 -5.06 -14.37
CA THR A 35 -8.20 -5.82 -14.08
C THR A 35 -7.88 -7.29 -13.82
N LEU A 36 -8.40 -7.82 -12.72
CA LEU A 36 -8.28 -9.23 -12.40
C LEU A 36 -9.09 -10.07 -13.39
N SER A 37 -8.46 -11.09 -13.96
CA SER A 37 -9.14 -12.02 -14.86
C SER A 37 -10.22 -12.83 -14.13
N GLU A 38 -11.16 -13.37 -14.88
CA GLU A 38 -12.21 -14.22 -14.30
C GLU A 38 -11.65 -15.43 -13.54
N LYS A 39 -10.53 -15.98 -14.03
CA LYS A 39 -9.84 -17.09 -13.38
C LYS A 39 -8.95 -16.69 -12.22
N GLY A 40 -8.69 -15.41 -12.05
CA GLY A 40 -7.80 -14.91 -11.02
C GLY A 40 -6.33 -15.30 -11.21
N ASP A 41 -5.91 -15.56 -12.44
CA ASP A 41 -4.59 -16.12 -12.76
C ASP A 41 -3.60 -15.08 -13.31
N ASN A 42 -3.96 -13.80 -13.30
CA ASN A 42 -3.12 -12.72 -13.83
C ASN A 42 -2.67 -11.71 -12.77
N ALA A 43 -2.77 -12.08 -11.49
CA ALA A 43 -2.40 -11.17 -10.40
C ALA A 43 -0.88 -11.16 -10.16
N VAL A 44 -0.33 -9.97 -9.95
CA VAL A 44 1.07 -9.75 -9.58
C VAL A 44 1.09 -8.92 -8.30
N LEU A 45 1.70 -9.44 -7.25
CA LEU A 45 1.88 -8.74 -5.99
C LEU A 45 3.28 -8.14 -5.94
N ILE A 46 3.35 -6.83 -5.75
CA ILE A 46 4.61 -6.09 -5.66
C ILE A 46 4.83 -5.65 -4.21
N PHE A 47 6.04 -5.91 -3.72
CA PHE A 47 6.48 -5.47 -2.40
C PHE A 47 7.37 -4.24 -2.55
N HIS A 48 7.03 -3.17 -1.85
CA HIS A 48 7.84 -1.96 -1.88
C HIS A 48 9.07 -2.07 -0.96
N ALA A 49 10.08 -1.22 -1.20
CA ALA A 49 11.25 -1.12 -0.34
C ALA A 49 10.90 -0.44 0.99
N LEU A 50 11.84 -0.46 1.94
CA LEU A 50 11.62 0.06 3.30
C LEU A 50 11.02 1.46 3.34
N THR A 51 11.46 2.34 2.46
CA THR A 51 10.98 3.73 2.38
C THR A 51 9.93 3.96 1.30
N GLY A 52 9.47 2.88 0.66
CA GLY A 52 8.47 2.96 -0.38
C GLY A 52 7.04 2.98 0.14
N SER A 53 6.10 2.86 -0.78
CA SER A 53 4.68 2.88 -0.47
C SER A 53 3.88 2.05 -1.47
N HIS A 54 2.57 1.98 -1.25
CA HIS A 54 1.64 1.36 -2.18
C HIS A 54 1.45 2.17 -3.48
N MET A 55 1.94 3.41 -3.52
CA MET A 55 1.83 4.29 -4.69
C MET A 55 2.90 3.92 -5.73
N LEU A 56 2.67 2.81 -6.42
CA LEU A 56 3.62 2.14 -7.30
C LEU A 56 3.76 2.82 -8.65
N ALA A 57 2.65 3.20 -9.27
CA ALA A 57 2.61 3.76 -10.61
C ALA A 57 1.45 4.75 -10.76
N GLY A 58 1.54 5.62 -11.75
CA GLY A 58 0.54 6.65 -11.99
C GLY A 58 0.79 7.90 -11.17
N ASN A 59 -0.19 8.80 -11.18
CA ASN A 59 -0.10 10.10 -10.54
C ASN A 59 -0.95 10.13 -9.27
N TYR A 60 -0.44 10.82 -8.26
CA TYR A 60 -1.06 10.97 -6.95
C TYR A 60 -1.06 12.43 -6.54
N SER A 61 -1.99 12.81 -5.67
CA SER A 61 -2.06 14.17 -5.12
C SER A 61 -2.32 14.13 -3.62
N GLN A 62 -1.91 15.18 -2.94
CA GLN A 62 -2.17 15.35 -1.52
C GLN A 62 -3.68 15.47 -1.24
N GLU A 63 -4.42 16.10 -2.13
CA GLU A 63 -5.87 16.27 -1.99
C GLU A 63 -6.62 14.94 -1.93
N GLU A 64 -6.16 13.98 -2.72
CA GLU A 64 -6.73 12.63 -2.74
C GLU A 64 -6.24 11.76 -1.57
N ASN A 65 -5.14 12.16 -0.93
CA ASN A 65 -4.47 11.40 0.13
C ASN A 65 -4.16 12.30 1.34
N PRO A 66 -5.19 12.89 1.97
CA PRO A 66 -4.98 13.90 3.01
C PRO A 66 -4.31 13.36 4.28
N GLU A 67 -4.41 12.06 4.54
CA GLU A 67 -3.81 11.43 5.71
C GLU A 67 -2.33 11.06 5.53
N ILE A 68 -1.80 11.21 4.32
CA ILE A 68 -0.41 10.84 4.01
C ILE A 68 0.50 12.04 4.25
N PRO A 69 1.64 11.87 4.97
CA PRO A 69 2.64 12.92 5.05
C PRO A 69 3.25 13.13 3.65
N TRP A 70 2.89 14.24 3.04
CA TRP A 70 3.13 14.49 1.63
C TRP A 70 4.50 15.12 1.38
N ASN A 71 5.13 14.70 0.28
CA ASN A 71 6.21 15.43 -0.39
C ASN A 71 6.04 15.26 -1.91
N ASP A 72 6.72 16.13 -2.68
CA ASP A 72 6.53 16.18 -4.13
C ASP A 72 7.01 14.91 -4.87
N GLU A 73 7.86 14.12 -4.25
CA GLU A 73 8.31 12.84 -4.82
C GLU A 73 7.17 11.83 -4.92
N LEU A 74 6.09 12.02 -4.15
CA LEU A 74 4.92 11.14 -4.16
C LEU A 74 3.98 11.40 -5.33
N GLU A 75 4.16 12.46 -6.10
CA GLU A 75 3.27 12.80 -7.21
C GLU A 75 3.27 11.73 -8.30
N ILE A 76 4.39 11.03 -8.49
CA ILE A 76 4.53 9.96 -9.47
C ILE A 76 4.90 8.69 -8.73
N GLY A 77 4.22 7.59 -9.05
CA GLY A 77 4.51 6.29 -8.46
C GLY A 77 5.99 5.92 -8.61
N TRP A 78 6.56 5.28 -7.58
CA TRP A 78 8.01 5.05 -7.50
C TRP A 78 8.53 4.06 -8.56
N TRP A 79 7.64 3.31 -9.19
CA TRP A 79 8.01 2.38 -10.28
C TRP A 79 7.22 2.64 -11.55
N ASP A 80 6.79 3.87 -11.73
CA ASP A 80 5.96 4.28 -12.87
C ASP A 80 6.59 3.95 -14.23
N GLU A 81 7.91 3.96 -14.32
CA GLU A 81 8.62 3.63 -15.57
C GLU A 81 8.41 2.17 -16.00
N PHE A 82 8.14 1.27 -15.06
CA PHE A 82 8.08 -0.17 -15.32
C PHE A 82 6.67 -0.76 -15.25
N VAL A 83 5.74 -0.05 -14.63
CA VAL A 83 4.36 -0.54 -14.42
C VAL A 83 3.39 0.37 -15.14
N GLY A 84 2.61 -0.18 -16.06
CA GLY A 84 1.63 0.58 -16.83
C GLY A 84 1.32 -0.08 -18.15
N VAL A 85 0.50 0.60 -18.97
CA VAL A 85 0.13 0.13 -20.29
C VAL A 85 1.35 0.07 -21.20
N ASN A 86 1.60 -1.09 -21.80
CA ASN A 86 2.76 -1.36 -22.66
C ASN A 86 4.13 -1.20 -21.99
N LYS A 87 4.15 -1.24 -20.68
CA LYS A 87 5.39 -1.24 -19.90
C LYS A 87 5.79 -2.67 -19.54
N LEU A 88 6.92 -2.83 -18.85
CA LEU A 88 7.46 -4.14 -18.48
C LEU A 88 6.42 -5.00 -17.76
N ILE A 89 5.73 -4.42 -16.80
CA ILE A 89 4.56 -5.05 -16.16
C ILE A 89 3.33 -4.35 -16.74
N ASP A 90 2.77 -4.98 -17.76
CA ASP A 90 1.70 -4.41 -18.56
C ASP A 90 0.35 -4.56 -17.84
N THR A 91 -0.22 -3.44 -17.43
CA THR A 91 -1.49 -3.41 -16.69
C THR A 91 -2.72 -3.72 -17.55
N GLU A 92 -2.57 -3.85 -18.86
CA GLU A 92 -3.63 -4.40 -19.70
C GLU A 92 -3.71 -5.92 -19.60
N LYS A 93 -2.59 -6.57 -19.24
CA LYS A 93 -2.49 -8.03 -19.10
C LYS A 93 -2.56 -8.49 -17.65
N TYR A 94 -1.96 -7.74 -16.76
CA TYR A 94 -1.81 -8.11 -15.36
C TYR A 94 -2.60 -7.21 -14.43
N PHE A 95 -3.14 -7.83 -13.39
CA PHE A 95 -3.72 -7.13 -12.25
C PHE A 95 -2.64 -6.99 -11.19
N VAL A 96 -2.14 -5.77 -11.02
CA VAL A 96 -1.02 -5.50 -10.12
C VAL A 96 -1.52 -4.95 -8.81
N VAL A 97 -1.01 -5.47 -7.70
CA VAL A 97 -1.37 -5.03 -6.34
C VAL A 97 -0.10 -4.65 -5.60
N CYS A 98 -0.12 -3.49 -4.97
CA CYS A 98 0.94 -3.07 -4.05
C CYS A 98 0.29 -2.56 -2.77
N ALA A 99 0.67 -3.13 -1.63
CA ALA A 99 0.15 -2.75 -0.33
C ALA A 99 1.22 -2.05 0.49
N ASN A 100 0.81 -1.03 1.26
CA ASN A 100 1.68 -0.38 2.21
C ASN A 100 1.79 -1.26 3.46
N TYR A 101 3.00 -1.50 3.93
CA TYR A 101 3.25 -2.42 5.04
C TYR A 101 2.64 -1.95 6.35
N LEU A 102 2.25 -2.90 7.17
CA LEU A 102 1.87 -2.64 8.55
C LEU A 102 3.03 -1.94 9.28
N GLY A 103 2.72 -0.84 9.94
CA GLY A 103 3.73 0.01 10.54
C GLY A 103 4.28 1.08 9.61
N GLY A 104 3.84 1.13 8.36
CA GLY A 104 4.18 2.21 7.42
C GLY A 104 3.46 3.51 7.73
N CYS A 105 3.81 4.57 7.00
CA CYS A 105 3.25 5.91 7.24
C CYS A 105 2.34 6.42 6.11
N TYR A 106 1.99 5.57 5.16
CA TYR A 106 1.23 5.98 3.96
C TYR A 106 -0.20 5.43 3.95
N GLY A 107 -0.89 5.51 5.07
CA GLY A 107 -2.31 5.15 5.16
C GLY A 107 -2.60 3.79 5.80
N THR A 108 -1.63 2.90 5.88
CA THR A 108 -1.74 1.65 6.65
C THR A 108 -1.58 1.96 8.13
N THR A 109 -2.21 1.20 8.99
CA THR A 109 -2.06 1.34 10.45
C THR A 109 -0.58 1.31 10.85
N GLY A 110 -0.15 2.36 11.52
CA GLY A 110 1.26 2.56 11.88
C GLY A 110 1.42 3.77 12.80
N PRO A 111 2.62 4.34 12.88
CA PRO A 111 2.93 5.45 13.79
C PRO A 111 2.04 6.69 13.60
N ASN A 112 1.47 6.89 12.40
CA ASN A 112 0.58 8.01 12.10
C ASN A 112 -0.88 7.75 12.45
N SER A 113 -1.22 6.56 12.90
CA SER A 113 -2.60 6.18 13.22
C SER A 113 -3.01 6.74 14.58
N ILE A 114 -4.30 7.10 14.70
CA ILE A 114 -4.83 7.75 15.92
C ILE A 114 -5.32 6.72 16.95
N ALA A 115 -5.08 5.46 16.76
CA ALA A 115 -5.50 4.43 17.71
C ALA A 115 -4.52 4.31 18.89
N VAL A 116 -5.03 4.19 20.11
CA VAL A 116 -4.19 4.01 21.28
C VAL A 116 -3.35 2.74 21.18
N SER A 117 -3.90 1.71 20.59
CA SER A 117 -3.22 0.41 20.43
C SER A 117 -1.99 0.45 19.52
N TYR A 118 -1.87 1.45 18.67
CA TYR A 118 -0.72 1.52 17.75
C TYR A 118 0.62 1.74 18.48
N THR A 119 0.60 2.21 19.71
CA THR A 119 1.83 2.33 20.50
C THR A 119 2.56 1.01 20.63
N HIS A 120 1.85 -0.10 20.50
CA HIS A 120 2.42 -1.44 20.54
C HIS A 120 3.05 -1.86 19.21
N LEU A 121 2.76 -1.15 18.12
CA LEU A 121 3.33 -1.44 16.80
C LEU A 121 4.81 -1.10 16.71
N THR A 122 5.22 0.00 17.31
CA THR A 122 6.59 0.47 17.20
C THR A 122 7.54 -0.24 18.17
N LEU A 123 7.05 -0.59 19.35
CA LEU A 123 7.85 -1.23 20.38
C LEU A 123 8.38 -2.62 19.97
N PRO A 124 7.53 -3.54 19.48
CA PRO A 124 7.99 -4.86 19.07
C PRO A 124 8.96 -4.86 17.88
N THR A 125 8.95 -3.83 17.06
CA THR A 125 9.84 -3.73 15.89
C THR A 125 11.18 -3.10 16.22
N ILE A 126 11.28 -2.35 17.30
CA ILE A 126 12.49 -1.64 17.74
C ILE A 126 13.22 -2.43 18.82
N ASP A 127 12.49 -3.09 19.67
CA ASP A 127 13.04 -3.85 20.77
C ASP A 127 13.63 -5.18 20.29
N PRO A 128 14.94 -5.38 20.46
CA PRO A 128 15.58 -6.63 20.06
C PRO A 128 15.16 -7.83 20.90
#